data_af5df5ec1639bb3aebc582c41a447ba6
#
_entry.id   af5df5ec1639bb3aebc582c41a447ba6
#
_cell.length_a   1.000
_cell.length_b   1.000
_cell.length_c   1.000
_cell.angle_alpha   90.00
_cell.angle_beta   90.00
_cell.angle_gamma   90.00
#
_symmetry.space_group_name_H-M   'P 1'
#
loop_
_entity.id
_entity.type
_entity.pdbx_description
1 polymer ?
#
loop_
_entity_poly.entity_id
_entity_poly.type
_entity_poly.pdbx_seq_one_letter_code
_entity_poly.pdbx_strand_id
1 'polypeptide(L)'
;MTQLEKACAISFKGEMKMELLEAIRQRHSVRSYLDKPIDTDVRNALCKYIDECNQEGNLHIQLIENEPQAFAKRLYHYGLFSNVKNYIALVGKEDATLNERCGYYGEKIVLKAQMLGLNTCWVGGTYKKI
;
A
#
# COMPACT_ATOMS: atom_id res chain seq x y z
N MET A 1 -0.41 8.00 3.15
CA MET A 1 -1.22 6.78 3.35
C MET A 1 -1.53 6.13 2.01
N THR A 2 -1.44 4.83 1.93
CA THR A 2 -1.64 4.07 0.69
C THR A 2 -2.65 2.95 0.94
N GLN A 3 -3.61 2.78 0.05
CA GLN A 3 -4.52 1.65 0.05
C GLN A 3 -3.88 0.45 -0.60
N LEU A 4 -4.21 -0.75 -0.12
CA LEU A 4 -3.57 -1.96 -0.56
C LEU A 4 -4.59 -3.09 -0.74
N GLU A 5 -4.59 -3.71 -1.91
CA GLU A 5 -5.43 -4.86 -2.21
C GLU A 5 -4.76 -5.78 -3.23
N LYS A 6 -5.10 -7.06 -3.17
CA LYS A 6 -4.57 -8.03 -4.11
C LYS A 6 -5.24 -7.93 -5.48
N ALA A 7 -4.47 -7.94 -6.53
CA ALA A 7 -4.97 -7.87 -7.90
C ALA A 7 -5.93 -9.04 -8.21
N CYS A 8 -7.05 -8.71 -8.81
CA CYS A 8 -8.18 -9.60 -9.00
C CYS A 8 -7.92 -10.79 -9.94
N ALA A 9 -7.11 -10.63 -10.95
CA ALA A 9 -7.15 -11.54 -12.10
C ALA A 9 -5.93 -12.44 -12.22
N ILE A 10 -4.93 -12.28 -11.39
CA ILE A 10 -3.67 -12.92 -11.67
C ILE A 10 -3.25 -13.72 -10.46
N SER A 11 -3.85 -14.89 -10.34
CA SER A 11 -3.25 -15.91 -9.50
C SER A 11 -2.03 -16.48 -10.24
N PHE A 12 -0.92 -15.76 -10.19
CA PHE A 12 0.34 -16.39 -10.52
C PHE A 12 0.71 -17.33 -9.41
N LYS A 13 0.24 -18.54 -9.50
CA LYS A 13 0.81 -19.64 -8.73
C LYS A 13 2.17 -19.95 -9.34
N GLY A 14 3.20 -19.48 -8.68
CA GLY A 14 4.57 -19.91 -8.96
C GLY A 14 5.29 -19.08 -10.03
N GLU A 15 6.49 -18.74 -9.72
CA GLU A 15 7.66 -18.54 -10.57
C GLU A 15 7.85 -17.26 -11.37
N MET A 16 6.87 -16.39 -11.57
CA MET A 16 7.17 -15.10 -12.19
C MET A 16 7.30 -14.02 -11.12
N LYS A 17 8.50 -13.88 -10.58
CA LYS A 17 8.88 -12.69 -9.83
C LYS A 17 8.84 -11.53 -10.81
N MET A 18 7.82 -10.68 -10.67
CA MET A 18 7.78 -9.43 -11.39
C MET A 18 9.00 -8.60 -10.98
N GLU A 19 9.79 -8.17 -11.95
CA GLU A 19 10.92 -7.30 -11.69
C GLU A 19 10.48 -5.87 -11.41
N LEU A 20 11.33 -5.10 -10.74
CA LEU A 20 11.06 -3.73 -10.34
C LEU A 20 10.64 -2.83 -11.52
N LEU A 21 11.33 -2.91 -12.64
CA LEU A 21 11.00 -2.11 -13.83
C LEU A 21 9.63 -2.46 -14.39
N GLU A 22 9.26 -3.72 -14.35
CA GLU A 22 7.93 -4.15 -14.77
C GLU A 22 6.85 -3.67 -13.81
N ALA A 23 7.12 -3.70 -12.51
CA ALA A 23 6.22 -3.13 -11.50
C ALA A 23 5.98 -1.63 -11.75
N ILE A 24 7.02 -0.88 -12.09
CA ILE A 24 6.90 0.54 -12.44
C ILE A 24 5.97 0.74 -13.64
N ARG A 25 6.09 -0.12 -14.67
CA ARG A 25 5.25 -0.02 -15.86
C ARG A 25 3.80 -0.40 -15.62
N GLN A 26 3.57 -1.41 -14.79
CA GLN A 26 2.23 -1.97 -14.56
C GLN A 26 1.45 -1.26 -13.47
N ARG A 27 2.12 -0.70 -12.47
CA ARG A 27 1.43 -0.06 -11.36
C ARG A 27 0.57 1.11 -11.83
N HIS A 28 -0.67 1.10 -11.42
CA HIS A 28 -1.61 2.21 -11.62
C HIS A 28 -2.52 2.29 -10.39
N SER A 29 -3.20 3.41 -10.22
CA SER A 29 -4.14 3.59 -9.12
C SER A 29 -5.35 2.69 -9.27
N VAL A 30 -5.60 1.87 -8.25
CA VAL A 30 -6.79 1.01 -8.17
C VAL A 30 -7.61 1.43 -6.97
N ARG A 31 -8.90 1.67 -7.17
CA ARG A 31 -9.81 2.21 -6.15
C ARG A 31 -10.95 1.27 -5.78
N SER A 32 -11.16 0.22 -6.56
CA SER A 32 -12.15 -0.81 -6.26
C SER A 32 -11.45 -2.11 -5.96
N TYR A 33 -11.67 -2.65 -4.79
CA TYR A 33 -10.93 -3.81 -4.29
C TYR A 33 -11.85 -4.99 -4.04
N LEU A 34 -11.27 -6.19 -4.07
CA LEU A 34 -11.96 -7.40 -3.68
C LEU A 34 -12.17 -7.41 -2.17
N ASP A 35 -13.29 -7.96 -1.73
CA ASP A 35 -13.53 -8.23 -0.32
C ASP A 35 -12.81 -9.53 0.07
N LYS A 36 -11.49 -9.46 0.14
CA LYS A 36 -10.61 -10.59 0.38
C LYS A 36 -9.41 -10.15 1.21
N PRO A 37 -9.04 -10.89 2.27
CA PRO A 37 -7.85 -10.58 3.04
C PRO A 37 -6.59 -10.80 2.21
N ILE A 38 -5.51 -10.13 2.58
CA ILE A 38 -4.18 -10.33 2.01
C ILE A 38 -3.68 -11.71 2.43
N ASP A 39 -3.15 -12.48 1.48
CA ASP A 39 -2.57 -13.78 1.77
C ASP A 39 -1.41 -13.64 2.78
N THR A 40 -1.30 -14.58 3.71
CA THR A 40 -0.31 -14.52 4.79
C THR A 40 1.11 -14.40 4.30
N ASP A 41 1.50 -15.14 3.26
CA ASP A 41 2.86 -15.09 2.70
C ASP A 41 3.16 -13.72 2.09
N VAL A 42 2.20 -13.15 1.38
CA VAL A 42 2.31 -11.81 0.79
C VAL A 42 2.41 -10.75 1.87
N ARG A 43 1.57 -10.85 2.89
CA ARG A 43 1.60 -9.96 4.05
C ARG A 43 2.96 -10.00 4.75
N ASN A 44 3.48 -11.18 5.02
CA ASN A 44 4.77 -11.34 5.71
C ASN A 44 5.92 -10.77 4.88
N ALA A 45 5.94 -11.01 3.58
CA ALA A 45 6.95 -10.45 2.68
C ALA A 45 6.88 -8.91 2.64
N LEU A 46 5.67 -8.36 2.59
CA LEU A 46 5.46 -6.91 2.57
C LEU A 46 5.88 -6.28 3.90
N CYS A 47 5.48 -6.87 5.03
CA CYS A 47 5.84 -6.37 6.37
C CYS A 47 7.36 -6.38 6.58
N LYS A 48 8.04 -7.43 6.15
CA LYS A 48 9.49 -7.51 6.20
C LYS A 48 10.15 -6.37 5.42
N TYR A 49 9.66 -6.11 4.22
CA TYR A 49 10.16 -5.02 3.37
C TYR A 49 9.88 -3.64 3.99
N ILE A 50 8.71 -3.46 4.58
CA ILE A 50 8.37 -2.24 5.32
C ILE A 50 9.35 -2.01 6.47
N ASP A 51 9.68 -3.05 7.23
CA ASP A 51 10.65 -2.94 8.33
C ASP A 51 12.03 -2.52 7.82
N GLU A 52 12.49 -3.08 6.72
CA GLU A 52 13.74 -2.68 6.08
C GLU A 52 13.71 -1.20 5.67
N CYS A 53 12.63 -0.76 5.05
CA CYS A 53 12.45 0.65 4.67
C CYS A 53 12.42 1.58 5.89
N ASN A 54 11.79 1.17 6.97
CA ASN A 54 11.74 1.92 8.23
C ASN A 54 13.14 2.10 8.83
N GLN A 55 13.95 1.05 8.81
CA GLN A 55 15.32 1.12 9.32
C GLN A 55 16.18 2.06 8.46
N GLU A 56 16.12 1.92 7.16
CA GLU A 56 16.88 2.78 6.23
C GLU A 56 16.45 4.24 6.30
N GLY A 57 15.15 4.48 6.29
CA GLY A 57 14.56 5.82 6.18
C GLY A 57 14.26 6.50 7.51
N ASN A 58 14.51 5.83 8.61
CA ASN A 58 14.13 6.31 9.95
C ASN A 58 12.65 6.72 10.00
N LEU A 59 11.79 5.78 9.62
CA LEU A 59 10.35 5.96 9.54
C LEU A 59 9.62 4.91 10.38
N HIS A 60 8.31 5.09 10.54
CA HIS A 60 7.40 4.18 11.23
C HIS A 60 6.22 3.80 10.34
N ILE A 61 6.50 3.43 9.11
CA ILE A 61 5.48 3.00 8.15
C ILE A 61 4.85 1.71 8.65
N GLN A 62 3.53 1.61 8.54
CA GLN A 62 2.76 0.49 9.06
C GLN A 62 1.76 -0.02 8.03
N LEU A 63 1.66 -1.34 7.90
CA LEU A 63 0.54 -1.98 7.23
C LEU A 63 -0.61 -2.12 8.23
N ILE A 64 -1.76 -1.57 7.90
CA ILE A 64 -2.99 -1.66 8.69
C ILE A 64 -3.98 -2.51 7.94
N GLU A 65 -4.43 -3.57 8.59
CA GLU A 65 -5.33 -4.55 8.00
C GLU A 65 -6.68 -4.53 8.70
N ASN A 66 -7.72 -4.87 7.93
CA ASN A 66 -9.07 -5.04 8.42
C ASN A 66 -9.61 -3.78 9.16
N GLU A 67 -9.33 -2.62 8.60
CA GLU A 67 -9.81 -1.34 9.13
C GLU A 67 -10.60 -0.57 8.06
N PRO A 68 -11.92 -0.86 7.91
CA PRO A 68 -12.72 -0.24 6.85
C PRO A 68 -13.13 1.20 7.13
N GLN A 69 -13.03 1.66 8.38
CA GLN A 69 -13.58 2.95 8.80
C GLN A 69 -12.82 4.15 8.23
N ALA A 70 -11.52 4.00 7.97
CA ALA A 70 -10.70 5.07 7.43
C ALA A 70 -11.23 5.60 6.08
N PHE A 71 -11.93 4.75 5.32
CA PHE A 71 -12.43 5.06 3.99
C PHE A 71 -13.95 4.87 3.84
N ALA A 72 -14.66 4.60 4.94
CA ALA A 72 -16.07 4.22 4.90
C ALA A 72 -17.02 5.39 4.67
N LYS A 73 -16.63 6.61 5.02
CA LYS A 73 -17.52 7.78 4.89
C LYS A 73 -17.39 8.43 3.53
N ARG A 74 -18.54 8.62 2.88
CA ARG A 74 -18.65 9.22 1.55
C ARG A 74 -17.97 10.59 1.40
N LEU A 75 -17.89 11.37 2.49
CA LEU A 75 -17.22 12.67 2.52
C LEU A 75 -15.70 12.58 2.28
N TYR A 76 -15.13 11.40 2.46
CA TYR A 76 -13.70 11.15 2.25
C TYR A 76 -13.41 10.44 0.93
N HIS A 77 -14.44 10.29 0.07
CA HIS A 77 -14.37 9.53 -1.17
C HIS A 77 -14.16 10.44 -2.40
N TYR A 78 -13.06 11.11 -2.47
CA TYR A 78 -12.74 11.85 -3.67
C TYR A 78 -12.53 10.96 -4.91
N GLY A 79 -12.22 9.71 -4.69
CA GLY A 79 -11.90 8.76 -5.75
C GLY A 79 -12.84 7.58 -5.87
N LEU A 80 -14.00 7.59 -5.24
CA LEU A 80 -14.96 6.48 -5.26
C LEU A 80 -14.33 5.14 -4.86
N PHE A 81 -13.71 5.11 -3.70
CA PHE A 81 -13.11 3.90 -3.15
C PHE A 81 -14.16 2.87 -2.75
N SER A 82 -13.92 1.62 -3.07
CA SER A 82 -14.78 0.49 -2.77
C SER A 82 -14.00 -0.63 -2.10
N ASN A 83 -14.53 -1.16 -1.00
CA ASN A 83 -13.96 -2.28 -0.24
C ASN A 83 -12.53 -2.04 0.27
N VAL A 84 -12.21 -0.83 0.69
CA VAL A 84 -10.90 -0.52 1.27
C VAL A 84 -10.90 -0.93 2.74
N LYS A 85 -10.14 -1.95 3.07
CA LYS A 85 -9.96 -2.46 4.43
C LYS A 85 -8.51 -2.45 4.88
N ASN A 86 -7.60 -2.38 3.95
CA ASN A 86 -6.17 -2.44 4.22
C ASN A 86 -5.49 -1.21 3.63
N TYR A 87 -4.55 -0.65 4.34
CA TYR A 87 -3.78 0.49 3.87
C TYR A 87 -2.41 0.55 4.52
N ILE A 88 -1.54 1.31 3.92
CA ILE A 88 -0.20 1.58 4.46
C ILE A 88 -0.20 3.01 4.97
N ALA A 89 0.04 3.16 6.26
CA ALA A 89 0.19 4.47 6.90
C ALA A 89 1.65 4.91 6.82
N LEU A 90 1.90 6.02 6.17
CA LEU A 90 3.22 6.62 6.07
C LEU A 90 3.42 7.54 7.27
N VAL A 91 4.21 7.10 8.22
CA VAL A 91 4.40 7.77 9.51
C VAL A 91 5.90 7.96 9.77
N GLY A 92 6.25 9.11 10.28
CA GLY A 92 7.61 9.41 10.71
C GLY A 92 7.65 10.63 11.61
N LYS A 93 8.81 10.87 12.21
CA LYS A 93 9.04 12.07 13.00
C LYS A 93 9.08 13.29 12.11
N GLU A 94 8.36 14.32 12.49
CA GLU A 94 8.32 15.58 11.76
C GLU A 94 9.70 16.25 11.74
N ASP A 95 10.22 16.44 10.53
CA ASP A 95 11.46 17.19 10.26
C ASP A 95 11.45 17.71 8.82
N ALA A 96 12.52 18.41 8.44
CA ALA A 96 12.62 19.05 7.12
C ALA A 96 12.61 18.05 5.95
N THR A 97 12.93 16.77 6.17
CA THR A 97 13.02 15.75 5.11
C THR A 97 11.94 14.70 5.16
N LEU A 98 10.99 14.80 6.09
CA LEU A 98 9.97 13.77 6.29
C LEU A 98 9.17 13.49 5.02
N ASN A 99 8.72 14.53 4.32
CA ASN A 99 7.91 14.35 3.11
C ASN A 99 8.69 13.63 2.02
N GLU A 100 9.95 13.97 1.83
CA GLU A 100 10.81 13.31 0.84
C GLU A 100 11.05 11.84 1.20
N ARG A 101 11.34 11.55 2.46
CA ARG A 101 11.54 10.18 2.94
C ARG A 101 10.28 9.34 2.81
N CYS A 102 9.13 9.88 3.18
CA CYS A 102 7.85 9.19 3.02
C CYS A 102 7.54 8.92 1.55
N GLY A 103 7.80 9.86 0.66
CA GLY A 103 7.61 9.65 -0.77
C GLY A 103 8.53 8.60 -1.35
N TYR A 104 9.81 8.67 -1.02
CA TYR A 104 10.82 7.72 -1.52
C TYR A 104 10.56 6.29 -1.03
N TYR A 105 10.47 6.10 0.27
CA TYR A 105 10.27 4.77 0.84
C TYR A 105 8.83 4.27 0.63
N GLY A 106 7.86 5.16 0.64
CA GLY A 106 6.48 4.83 0.32
C GLY A 106 6.34 4.25 -1.09
N GLU A 107 6.96 4.87 -2.09
CA GLU A 107 6.94 4.33 -3.46
C GLU A 107 7.69 3.01 -3.58
N LYS A 108 8.82 2.84 -2.90
CA LYS A 108 9.50 1.54 -2.83
C LYS A 108 8.56 0.44 -2.32
N ILE A 109 7.80 0.72 -1.27
CA ILE A 109 6.83 -0.23 -0.70
C ILE A 109 5.67 -0.49 -1.67
N VAL A 110 5.17 0.54 -2.31
CA VAL A 110 4.11 0.44 -3.34
C VAL A 110 4.55 -0.46 -4.49
N LEU A 111 5.77 -0.29 -4.97
CA LEU A 111 6.33 -1.14 -6.03
C LEU A 111 6.54 -2.58 -5.57
N LYS A 112 6.99 -2.77 -4.33
CA LYS A 112 7.09 -4.11 -3.73
C LYS A 112 5.71 -4.77 -3.64
N ALA A 113 4.69 -4.03 -3.25
CA ALA A 113 3.31 -4.50 -3.23
C ALA A 113 2.86 -4.95 -4.63
N GLN A 114 3.15 -4.17 -5.67
CA GLN A 114 2.88 -4.54 -7.06
C GLN A 114 3.58 -5.84 -7.44
N MET A 115 4.85 -5.99 -7.08
CA MET A 115 5.61 -7.22 -7.33
C MET A 115 5.01 -8.44 -6.62
N LEU A 116 4.34 -8.22 -5.49
CA LEU A 116 3.64 -9.26 -4.72
C LEU A 116 2.21 -9.52 -5.19
N GLY A 117 1.76 -8.85 -6.24
CA GLY A 117 0.41 -9.01 -6.79
C GLY A 117 -0.66 -8.18 -6.10
N LEU A 118 -0.28 -7.13 -5.38
CA LEU A 118 -1.21 -6.22 -4.73
C LEU A 118 -1.38 -4.94 -5.55
N ASN A 119 -2.60 -4.44 -5.60
CA ASN A 119 -2.92 -3.15 -6.19
C ASN A 119 -2.93 -2.06 -5.12
N THR A 120 -2.58 -0.85 -5.50
CA THR A 120 -2.47 0.28 -4.58
C THR A 120 -3.01 1.56 -5.18
N CYS A 121 -3.31 2.52 -4.30
CA CYS A 121 -3.61 3.89 -4.69
C CYS A 121 -3.07 4.85 -3.63
N TRP A 122 -2.31 5.84 -4.05
CA TRP A 122 -1.88 6.92 -3.16
C TRP A 122 -3.07 7.76 -2.73
N VAL A 123 -3.13 8.08 -1.44
CA VAL A 123 -4.24 8.85 -0.84
C VAL A 123 -3.68 9.97 0.01
N GLY A 124 -4.07 11.20 -0.29
CA GLY A 124 -3.60 12.38 0.44
C GLY A 124 -4.66 13.09 1.28
N GLY A 125 -5.91 13.08 0.86
CA GLY A 125 -6.97 13.85 1.50
C GLY A 125 -8.31 13.16 1.61
N THR A 126 -8.41 11.90 1.22
CA THR A 126 -9.69 11.18 1.11
C THR A 126 -9.86 10.08 2.14
N TYR A 127 -9.20 10.22 3.28
CA TYR A 127 -9.30 9.28 4.39
C TYR A 127 -9.61 10.00 5.69
N LYS A 128 -10.18 9.27 6.63
CA LYS A 128 -10.40 9.74 8.00
C LYS A 128 -9.23 9.30 8.87
N LYS A 129 -8.64 10.24 9.58
CA LYS A 129 -7.69 9.91 10.66
C LYS A 129 -8.45 9.25 11.79
N ILE A 130 -7.99 8.13 12.22
CA ILE A 130 -8.54 7.34 13.30
C ILE A 130 -7.59 7.37 14.49
#